data_afcd74caab7c7a9087765f2d7268169e
#
_entry.id   afcd74caab7c7a9087765f2d7268169e
#
_cell.length_a   1.000
_cell.length_b   1.000
_cell.length_c   1.000
_cell.angle_alpha   90.00
_cell.angle_beta   90.00
_cell.angle_gamma   90.00
#
_symmetry.space_group_name_H-M   'P 1'
#
loop_
_entity.id
_entity.type
_entity.pdbx_description
1 polymer ?
#
loop_
_entity_poly.entity_id
_entity_poly.type
_entity_poly.pdbx_seq_one_letter_code
_entity_poly.pdbx_strand_id
1 'polypeptide(L)'
;MSHKLFYDEYPFDWVDNYSPEELRAVISPLLLRVIEGLPREALVLDVGCGAGRVMAHLGFRNLNCIGLDISPVSVRIMKDRCHLPGVIADNLCLPIKDGHADLVISDGVLHHTGDASRSFAENSRVLRTGGQMYLAVYKPTGRYALLYRYPGWLIRWAVRSSIGKFAVHIFLLPFYYLLHLLKSGGKRTWSGARNLFYDYFVSPRVDFVSRDTIERWSRDRGMRIVSFSSSSKENVHSFLLQKPR
;
A
#
# COMPACT_ATOMS: atom_id res chain seq x y z
N MET A 1 -2.17 18.93 -6.86
CA MET A 1 -1.59 17.78 -7.59
C MET A 1 -2.56 16.62 -7.45
N SER A 2 -2.92 15.92 -8.54
CA SER A 2 -3.78 14.72 -8.46
C SER A 2 -3.00 13.56 -7.85
N HIS A 3 -3.69 12.55 -7.27
CA HIS A 3 -3.03 11.36 -6.72
C HIS A 3 -2.13 10.67 -7.74
N LYS A 4 -2.63 10.50 -8.98
CA LYS A 4 -1.84 9.90 -10.07
C LYS A 4 -0.51 10.63 -10.29
N LEU A 5 -0.54 11.95 -10.49
CA LEU A 5 0.67 12.74 -10.72
C LEU A 5 1.63 12.69 -9.53
N PHE A 6 1.12 12.59 -8.30
CA PHE A 6 1.94 12.45 -7.12
C PHE A 6 2.73 11.14 -7.13
N TYR A 7 2.07 10.01 -7.37
CA TYR A 7 2.73 8.69 -7.40
C TYR A 7 3.54 8.43 -8.69
N ASP A 8 3.32 9.20 -9.76
CA ASP A 8 4.22 9.21 -10.93
C ASP A 8 5.55 9.91 -10.60
N GLU A 9 5.54 10.99 -9.80
CA GLU A 9 6.75 11.71 -9.37
C GLU A 9 7.47 11.01 -8.20
N TYR A 10 6.71 10.40 -7.28
CA TYR A 10 7.20 9.72 -6.08
C TYR A 10 6.65 8.30 -5.97
N PRO A 11 7.03 7.38 -6.86
CA PRO A 11 6.55 6.00 -6.78
C PRO A 11 6.98 5.38 -5.45
N PHE A 12 6.04 4.65 -4.83
CA PHE A 12 6.33 3.98 -3.56
C PHE A 12 7.28 2.81 -3.81
N ASP A 13 8.56 3.01 -3.54
CA ASP A 13 9.62 2.06 -3.83
C ASP A 13 10.25 1.53 -2.54
N TRP A 14 9.88 0.31 -2.17
CA TRP A 14 10.42 -0.42 -1.03
C TRP A 14 11.46 -1.47 -1.43
N VAL A 15 11.61 -1.73 -2.71
CA VAL A 15 12.40 -2.84 -3.25
C VAL A 15 13.82 -2.45 -3.65
N ASP A 16 14.31 -1.32 -3.15
CA ASP A 16 15.71 -0.94 -3.30
C ASP A 16 16.60 -2.10 -2.93
N ASN A 17 17.59 -2.51 -3.24
CA ASN A 17 18.63 -3.45 -2.84
C ASN A 17 18.22 -4.56 -1.82
N TYR A 18 16.97 -4.91 -1.68
CA TYR A 18 16.52 -5.98 -0.79
C TYR A 18 16.53 -7.33 -1.49
N SER A 19 17.01 -8.37 -0.79
CA SER A 19 16.86 -9.76 -1.22
C SER A 19 15.42 -10.25 -1.09
N PRO A 20 15.04 -11.37 -1.74
CA PRO A 20 13.72 -11.99 -1.57
C PRO A 20 13.34 -12.27 -0.11
N GLU A 21 14.31 -12.72 0.70
CA GLU A 21 14.10 -13.00 2.12
C GLU A 21 13.85 -11.70 2.91
N GLU A 22 14.54 -10.64 2.57
CA GLU A 22 14.38 -9.33 3.20
C GLU A 22 13.05 -8.69 2.81
N LEU A 23 12.60 -8.84 1.56
CA LEU A 23 11.27 -8.45 1.14
C LEU A 23 10.19 -9.21 1.92
N ARG A 24 10.38 -10.52 2.13
CA ARG A 24 9.50 -11.33 2.97
C ARG A 24 9.44 -10.78 4.41
N ALA A 25 10.55 -10.35 4.98
CA ALA A 25 10.62 -9.83 6.35
C ALA A 25 9.84 -8.51 6.55
N VAL A 26 9.61 -7.74 5.49
CA VAL A 26 8.83 -6.49 5.53
C VAL A 26 7.36 -6.65 5.14
N ILE A 27 6.94 -7.85 4.74
CA ILE A 27 5.53 -8.17 4.50
C ILE A 27 4.88 -8.58 5.83
N SER A 28 3.63 -8.16 6.04
CA SER A 28 2.88 -8.51 7.25
C SER A 28 2.82 -10.04 7.45
N PRO A 29 3.10 -10.55 8.67
CA PRO A 29 2.96 -11.98 8.97
C PRO A 29 1.55 -12.53 8.69
N LEU A 30 0.52 -11.69 8.83
CA LEU A 30 -0.85 -12.07 8.49
C LEU A 30 -0.99 -12.30 6.98
N LEU A 31 -0.46 -11.39 6.15
CA LEU A 31 -0.48 -11.52 4.70
C LEU A 31 0.34 -12.72 4.23
N LEU A 32 1.52 -12.94 4.80
CA LEU A 32 2.35 -14.11 4.46
C LEU A 32 1.61 -15.43 4.68
N ARG A 33 0.95 -15.60 5.84
CA ARG A 33 0.16 -16.82 6.13
C ARG A 33 -0.96 -17.02 5.12
N VAL A 34 -1.62 -15.94 4.67
CA VAL A 34 -2.68 -16.02 3.66
C VAL A 34 -2.10 -16.49 2.32
N ILE A 35 -1.00 -15.87 1.87
CA ILE A 35 -0.34 -16.24 0.61
C ILE A 35 0.16 -17.68 0.66
N GLU A 36 0.73 -18.11 1.77
CA GLU A 36 1.26 -19.47 1.95
C GLU A 36 0.17 -20.55 1.88
N GLY A 37 -1.06 -20.22 2.27
CA GLY A 37 -2.22 -21.11 2.23
C GLY A 37 -2.96 -21.16 0.88
N LEU A 38 -2.57 -20.35 -0.12
CA LEU A 38 -3.26 -20.31 -1.40
C LEU A 38 -2.87 -21.49 -2.31
N PRO A 39 -3.83 -22.07 -3.05
CA PRO A 39 -3.52 -22.95 -4.16
C PRO A 39 -2.83 -22.17 -5.30
N ARG A 40 -2.05 -22.87 -6.13
CA ARG A 40 -1.29 -22.23 -7.23
C ARG A 40 -2.17 -21.58 -8.28
N GLU A 41 -3.35 -22.11 -8.49
CA GLU A 41 -4.35 -21.64 -9.46
C GLU A 41 -5.10 -20.41 -8.99
N ALA A 42 -4.96 -20.04 -7.71
CA ALA A 42 -5.66 -18.89 -7.15
C ALA A 42 -5.28 -17.59 -7.88
N LEU A 43 -6.30 -16.83 -8.29
CA LEU A 43 -6.10 -15.50 -8.86
C LEU A 43 -5.93 -14.50 -7.72
N VAL A 44 -4.74 -13.88 -7.67
CA VAL A 44 -4.38 -12.86 -6.69
C VAL A 44 -4.31 -11.49 -7.36
N LEU A 45 -5.00 -10.50 -6.81
CA LEU A 45 -4.92 -9.12 -7.24
C LEU A 45 -4.19 -8.31 -6.16
N ASP A 46 -3.06 -7.68 -6.52
CA ASP A 46 -2.36 -6.70 -5.68
C ASP A 46 -2.80 -5.30 -6.11
N VAL A 47 -3.77 -4.73 -5.39
CA VAL A 47 -4.41 -3.46 -5.72
C VAL A 47 -3.68 -2.32 -5.02
N GLY A 48 -3.04 -1.46 -5.80
CA GLY A 48 -2.05 -0.49 -5.37
C GLY A 48 -0.67 -1.14 -5.21
N CYS A 49 -0.26 -1.92 -6.20
CA CYS A 49 0.95 -2.74 -6.15
C CYS A 49 2.25 -1.92 -6.05
N GLY A 50 2.21 -0.60 -6.31
CA GLY A 50 3.39 0.26 -6.32
C GLY A 50 4.49 -0.30 -7.19
N ALA A 51 5.73 -0.24 -6.72
CA ALA A 51 6.90 -0.80 -7.40
C ALA A 51 7.08 -2.32 -7.20
N GLY A 52 6.07 -3.04 -6.68
CA GLY A 52 6.00 -4.49 -6.70
C GLY A 52 6.54 -5.22 -5.46
N ARG A 53 6.51 -4.61 -4.28
CA ARG A 53 6.96 -5.26 -3.04
C ARG A 53 6.29 -6.60 -2.77
N VAL A 54 4.96 -6.64 -2.82
CA VAL A 54 4.18 -7.87 -2.61
C VAL A 54 4.24 -8.74 -3.85
N MET A 55 4.18 -8.15 -5.06
CA MET A 55 4.26 -8.85 -6.34
C MET A 55 5.54 -9.69 -6.46
N ALA A 56 6.70 -9.17 -6.04
CA ALA A 56 7.95 -9.94 -6.04
C ALA A 56 7.81 -11.22 -5.20
N HIS A 57 7.19 -11.14 -4.02
CA HIS A 57 6.96 -12.32 -3.19
C HIS A 57 5.97 -13.30 -3.81
N LEU A 58 4.89 -12.80 -4.44
CA LEU A 58 3.92 -13.65 -5.15
C LEU A 58 4.57 -14.40 -6.33
N GLY A 59 5.48 -13.73 -7.06
CA GLY A 59 6.24 -14.33 -8.16
C GLY A 59 7.11 -15.50 -7.72
N PHE A 60 7.78 -15.41 -6.56
CA PHE A 60 8.56 -16.54 -6.00
C PHE A 60 7.70 -17.75 -5.66
N ARG A 61 6.41 -17.54 -5.42
CA ARG A 61 5.44 -18.60 -5.15
C ARG A 61 4.82 -19.19 -6.44
N ASN A 62 5.13 -18.65 -7.61
CA ASN A 62 4.51 -18.99 -8.89
C ASN A 62 2.96 -18.93 -8.83
N LEU A 63 2.43 -17.91 -8.17
CA LEU A 63 0.98 -17.69 -8.09
C LEU A 63 0.50 -16.93 -9.34
N ASN A 64 -0.74 -17.20 -9.74
CA ASN A 64 -1.41 -16.42 -10.77
C ASN A 64 -1.80 -15.06 -10.19
N CYS A 65 -1.02 -14.02 -10.49
CA CYS A 65 -1.19 -12.71 -9.86
C CYS A 65 -1.12 -11.56 -10.86
N ILE A 66 -1.85 -10.49 -10.57
CA ILE A 66 -1.89 -9.24 -11.36
C ILE A 66 -1.72 -8.06 -10.40
N GLY A 67 -0.73 -7.21 -10.69
CA GLY A 67 -0.57 -5.93 -10.00
C GLY A 67 -1.40 -4.83 -10.65
N LEU A 68 -2.14 -4.07 -9.84
CA LEU A 68 -2.92 -2.92 -10.31
C LEU A 68 -2.44 -1.67 -9.56
N ASP A 69 -2.18 -0.58 -10.30
CA ASP A 69 -1.81 0.71 -9.69
C ASP A 69 -2.27 1.87 -10.59
N ILE A 70 -2.57 3.02 -9.98
CA ILE A 70 -2.98 4.21 -10.72
C ILE A 70 -1.80 4.87 -11.46
N SER A 71 -0.56 4.65 -10.99
CA SER A 71 0.67 5.19 -11.56
C SER A 71 1.24 4.28 -12.64
N PRO A 72 1.28 4.72 -13.90
CA PRO A 72 1.97 3.99 -14.96
C PRO A 72 3.47 3.81 -14.69
N VAL A 73 4.09 4.73 -13.93
CA VAL A 73 5.50 4.64 -13.53
C VAL A 73 5.69 3.46 -12.57
N SER A 74 4.85 3.37 -11.54
CA SER A 74 4.87 2.26 -10.58
C SER A 74 4.64 0.91 -11.27
N VAL A 75 3.62 0.82 -12.13
CA VAL A 75 3.33 -0.42 -12.89
C VAL A 75 4.52 -0.84 -13.76
N ARG A 76 5.20 0.11 -14.42
CA ARG A 76 6.40 -0.18 -15.22
C ARG A 76 7.51 -0.73 -14.36
N ILE A 77 7.84 -0.06 -13.25
CA ILE A 77 8.89 -0.50 -12.32
C ILE A 77 8.59 -1.91 -11.80
N MET A 78 7.34 -2.18 -11.42
CA MET A 78 6.90 -3.50 -10.96
C MET A 78 7.10 -4.55 -12.06
N LYS A 79 6.67 -4.29 -13.31
CA LYS A 79 6.81 -5.21 -14.43
C LYS A 79 8.27 -5.51 -14.75
N ASP A 80 9.13 -4.48 -14.75
CA ASP A 80 10.55 -4.63 -15.06
C ASP A 80 11.29 -5.45 -13.99
N ARG A 81 10.87 -5.33 -12.72
CA ARG A 81 11.49 -6.04 -11.59
C ARG A 81 10.95 -7.44 -11.36
N CYS A 82 9.64 -7.60 -11.43
CA CYS A 82 8.98 -8.85 -11.05
C CYS A 82 8.70 -9.76 -12.23
N HIS A 83 8.75 -9.24 -13.47
CA HIS A 83 8.34 -9.94 -14.71
C HIS A 83 6.93 -10.52 -14.62
N LEU A 84 6.02 -9.81 -13.94
CA LEU A 84 4.63 -10.21 -13.69
C LEU A 84 3.65 -9.26 -14.38
N PRO A 85 2.40 -9.71 -14.66
CA PRO A 85 1.36 -8.87 -15.23
C PRO A 85 1.05 -7.65 -14.39
N GLY A 86 0.93 -6.48 -15.03
CA GLY A 86 0.56 -5.22 -14.37
C GLY A 86 -0.40 -4.43 -15.23
N VAL A 87 -1.41 -3.84 -14.59
CA VAL A 87 -2.48 -3.03 -15.21
C VAL A 87 -2.54 -1.67 -14.55
N ILE A 88 -2.62 -0.61 -15.37
CA ILE A 88 -2.87 0.74 -14.88
C ILE A 88 -4.37 0.83 -14.56
N ALA A 89 -4.72 1.02 -13.28
CA ALA A 89 -6.09 1.01 -12.82
C ALA A 89 -6.31 1.95 -11.63
N ASP A 90 -7.48 2.58 -11.58
CA ASP A 90 -7.96 3.30 -10.41
C ASP A 90 -8.65 2.32 -9.45
N ASN A 91 -8.25 2.32 -8.19
CA ASN A 91 -8.86 1.49 -7.14
C ASN A 91 -10.34 1.86 -6.87
N LEU A 92 -10.80 2.99 -7.37
CA LEU A 92 -12.21 3.38 -7.31
C LEU A 92 -13.06 2.77 -8.43
N CYS A 93 -12.43 2.14 -9.45
CA CYS A 93 -13.11 1.50 -10.59
C CYS A 93 -12.15 0.47 -11.22
N LEU A 94 -12.08 -0.72 -10.62
CA LEU A 94 -11.17 -1.77 -11.09
C LEU A 94 -11.67 -2.41 -12.40
N PRO A 95 -10.80 -2.57 -13.42
CA PRO A 95 -11.15 -3.19 -14.70
C PRO A 95 -11.19 -4.74 -14.60
N ILE A 96 -11.76 -5.23 -13.53
CA ILE A 96 -11.89 -6.66 -13.20
C ILE A 96 -13.38 -6.97 -13.05
N LYS A 97 -13.80 -8.10 -13.58
CA LYS A 97 -15.19 -8.58 -13.45
C LYS A 97 -15.53 -8.88 -11.99
N ASP A 98 -16.83 -8.80 -11.67
CA ASP A 98 -17.36 -9.19 -10.37
C ASP A 98 -17.04 -10.65 -10.05
N GLY A 99 -16.66 -10.93 -8.83
CA GLY A 99 -16.54 -12.29 -8.35
C GLY A 99 -15.43 -13.13 -8.98
N HIS A 100 -14.31 -12.54 -9.39
CA HIS A 100 -13.23 -13.24 -10.09
C HIS A 100 -12.04 -13.62 -9.20
N ALA A 101 -11.66 -12.76 -8.26
CA ALA A 101 -10.42 -12.92 -7.49
C ALA A 101 -10.60 -13.88 -6.30
N ASP A 102 -9.61 -14.72 -6.08
CA ASP A 102 -9.49 -15.56 -4.86
C ASP A 102 -8.97 -14.73 -3.69
N LEU A 103 -7.98 -13.88 -3.93
CA LEU A 103 -7.42 -12.96 -2.97
C LEU A 103 -7.27 -11.56 -3.58
N VAL A 104 -7.75 -10.56 -2.86
CA VAL A 104 -7.41 -9.15 -3.10
C VAL A 104 -6.50 -8.68 -1.98
N ILE A 105 -5.38 -8.09 -2.35
CA ILE A 105 -4.44 -7.45 -1.43
C ILE A 105 -4.55 -5.93 -1.63
N SER A 106 -4.79 -5.18 -0.55
CA SER A 106 -4.78 -3.72 -0.52
C SER A 106 -3.94 -3.27 0.68
N ASP A 107 -2.61 -3.31 0.49
CA ASP A 107 -1.62 -3.09 1.55
C ASP A 107 -1.13 -1.64 1.58
N GLY A 108 -1.79 -0.81 2.36
CA GLY A 108 -1.39 0.59 2.51
C GLY A 108 -1.95 1.53 1.43
N VAL A 109 -3.05 1.20 0.76
CA VAL A 109 -3.53 1.90 -0.45
C VAL A 109 -4.85 2.62 -0.25
N LEU A 110 -5.86 1.93 0.25
CA LEU A 110 -7.26 2.37 0.31
C LEU A 110 -7.42 3.77 0.90
N HIS A 111 -6.64 4.09 1.92
CA HIS A 111 -6.68 5.38 2.62
C HIS A 111 -6.03 6.54 1.84
N HIS A 112 -5.46 6.27 0.66
CA HIS A 112 -4.92 7.27 -0.26
C HIS A 112 -5.82 7.53 -1.48
N THR A 113 -6.89 6.78 -1.68
CA THR A 113 -7.68 6.81 -2.92
C THR A 113 -8.62 8.01 -3.05
N GLY A 114 -8.85 8.75 -1.98
CA GLY A 114 -9.79 9.88 -1.99
C GLY A 114 -11.24 9.50 -1.66
N ASP A 115 -11.62 8.23 -1.82
CA ASP A 115 -12.86 7.62 -1.34
C ASP A 115 -12.58 6.19 -0.87
N ALA A 116 -12.15 6.09 0.38
CA ALA A 116 -11.80 4.82 0.99
C ALA A 116 -12.96 3.81 1.04
N SER A 117 -14.21 4.29 1.17
CA SER A 117 -15.40 3.44 1.19
C SER A 117 -15.68 2.84 -0.18
N ARG A 118 -15.56 3.63 -1.24
CA ARG A 118 -15.72 3.16 -2.62
C ARG A 118 -14.62 2.19 -3.01
N SER A 119 -13.37 2.49 -2.64
CA SER A 119 -12.24 1.57 -2.83
C SER A 119 -12.48 0.22 -2.14
N PHE A 120 -12.96 0.23 -0.89
CA PHE A 120 -13.34 -1.00 -0.18
C PHE A 120 -14.45 -1.76 -0.93
N ALA A 121 -15.43 -1.04 -1.47
CA ALA A 121 -16.52 -1.63 -2.25
C ALA A 121 -16.03 -2.32 -3.52
N GLU A 122 -15.14 -1.67 -4.28
CA GLU A 122 -14.56 -2.22 -5.50
C GLU A 122 -13.72 -3.47 -5.20
N ASN A 123 -12.88 -3.42 -4.17
CA ASN A 123 -12.09 -4.58 -3.74
C ASN A 123 -12.99 -5.76 -3.31
N SER A 124 -14.12 -5.48 -2.66
CA SER A 124 -15.11 -6.49 -2.31
C SER A 124 -15.88 -7.03 -3.52
N ARG A 125 -16.18 -6.16 -4.52
CA ARG A 125 -16.93 -6.53 -5.74
C ARG A 125 -16.18 -7.58 -6.55
N VAL A 126 -14.88 -7.38 -6.76
CA VAL A 126 -14.05 -8.29 -7.59
C VAL A 126 -13.75 -9.63 -6.92
N LEU A 127 -13.93 -9.76 -5.60
CA LEU A 127 -13.78 -11.02 -4.88
C LEU A 127 -14.88 -12.01 -5.24
N ARG A 128 -14.49 -13.25 -5.53
CA ARG A 128 -15.45 -14.35 -5.66
C ARG A 128 -16.08 -14.74 -4.32
N THR A 129 -17.16 -15.44 -4.36
CA THR A 129 -17.74 -16.12 -3.20
C THR A 129 -16.70 -17.05 -2.55
N GLY A 130 -16.50 -16.91 -1.23
CA GLY A 130 -15.45 -17.59 -0.49
C GLY A 130 -14.05 -16.97 -0.61
N GLY A 131 -13.86 -15.97 -1.48
CA GLY A 131 -12.59 -15.23 -1.64
C GLY A 131 -12.25 -14.38 -0.44
N GLN A 132 -10.97 -14.00 -0.33
CA GLN A 132 -10.43 -13.24 0.81
C GLN A 132 -9.87 -11.89 0.38
N MET A 133 -9.94 -10.91 1.28
CA MET A 133 -9.29 -9.60 1.13
C MET A 133 -8.35 -9.38 2.31
N TYR A 134 -7.06 -9.18 2.01
CA TYR A 134 -6.14 -8.58 2.96
C TYR A 134 -6.18 -7.06 2.81
N LEU A 135 -6.36 -6.37 3.92
CA LEU A 135 -6.47 -4.93 3.95
C LEU A 135 -5.57 -4.35 5.05
N ALA A 136 -4.69 -3.41 4.70
CA ALA A 136 -3.95 -2.61 5.67
C ALA A 136 -4.26 -1.12 5.49
N VAL A 137 -4.68 -0.45 6.57
CA VAL A 137 -5.06 0.97 6.55
C VAL A 137 -4.41 1.73 7.70
N TYR A 138 -4.09 3.01 7.48
CA TYR A 138 -3.57 3.86 8.55
C TYR A 138 -4.62 4.08 9.63
N LYS A 139 -4.23 3.79 10.87
CA LYS A 139 -5.09 3.97 12.05
C LYS A 139 -5.16 5.44 12.48
N PRO A 140 -6.30 5.89 13.04
CA PRO A 140 -6.49 7.29 13.43
C PRO A 140 -5.67 7.72 14.65
N THR A 141 -5.06 6.75 15.35
CA THR A 141 -4.28 6.94 16.57
C THR A 141 -2.83 6.51 16.37
N GLY A 142 -1.93 7.03 17.21
CA GLY A 142 -0.52 6.67 17.19
C GLY A 142 0.40 7.73 16.63
N ARG A 143 1.70 7.43 16.64
CA ARG A 143 2.75 8.40 16.28
C ARG A 143 2.63 8.94 14.87
N TYR A 144 2.28 8.08 13.91
CA TYR A 144 2.17 8.50 12.52
C TYR A 144 1.02 9.50 12.30
N ALA A 145 -0.14 9.27 12.89
CA ALA A 145 -1.26 10.19 12.79
C ALA A 145 -0.91 11.60 13.34
N LEU A 146 -0.14 11.65 14.44
CA LEU A 146 0.36 12.90 15.00
C LEU A 146 1.39 13.55 14.08
N LEU A 147 2.36 12.79 13.57
CA LEU A 147 3.40 13.27 12.66
C LEU A 147 2.80 13.81 11.35
N TYR A 148 1.82 13.12 10.78
CA TYR A 148 1.15 13.57 9.57
C TYR A 148 0.35 14.84 9.79
N ARG A 149 -0.41 14.91 10.91
CA ARG A 149 -1.30 16.06 11.19
C ARG A 149 -0.53 17.33 11.51
N TYR A 150 0.50 17.27 12.35
CA TYR A 150 1.19 18.47 12.85
C TYR A 150 2.45 18.80 12.04
N PRO A 151 3.61 18.11 12.17
CA PRO A 151 4.78 18.47 11.36
C PRO A 151 4.53 18.24 9.87
N GLY A 152 3.78 17.22 9.49
CA GLY A 152 3.40 16.99 8.11
C GLY A 152 2.59 18.13 7.50
N TRP A 153 1.74 18.81 8.28
CA TRP A 153 1.03 20.00 7.81
C TRP A 153 2.00 21.14 7.46
N LEU A 154 3.00 21.40 8.31
CA LEU A 154 4.03 22.41 8.04
C LEU A 154 4.85 22.06 6.81
N ILE A 155 5.24 20.79 6.66
CA ILE A 155 5.99 20.30 5.49
C ILE A 155 5.16 20.48 4.21
N ARG A 156 3.88 20.05 4.21
CA ARG A 156 2.96 20.24 3.08
C ARG A 156 2.75 21.72 2.73
N TRP A 157 2.71 22.58 3.72
CA TRP A 157 2.64 24.02 3.48
C TRP A 157 3.93 24.54 2.85
N ALA A 158 5.09 24.18 3.39
CA ALA A 158 6.40 24.61 2.88
C ALA A 158 6.64 24.19 1.43
N VAL A 159 6.38 22.91 1.08
CA VAL A 159 6.65 22.38 -0.28
C VAL A 159 5.72 22.94 -1.37
N ARG A 160 4.74 23.77 -1.02
CA ARG A 160 3.93 24.51 -2.00
C ARG A 160 4.72 25.61 -2.72
N SER A 161 5.77 26.13 -2.09
CA SER A 161 6.69 27.11 -2.70
C SER A 161 7.99 26.43 -3.12
N SER A 162 8.62 26.94 -4.19
CA SER A 162 9.92 26.44 -4.65
C SER A 162 11.01 26.62 -3.57
N ILE A 163 11.00 27.72 -2.84
CA ILE A 163 11.93 27.99 -1.74
C ILE A 163 11.74 26.99 -0.62
N GLY A 164 10.51 26.75 -0.19
CA GLY A 164 10.21 25.78 0.85
C GLY A 164 10.52 24.33 0.43
N LYS A 165 10.22 23.96 -0.83
CA LYS A 165 10.62 22.66 -1.38
C LYS A 165 12.13 22.50 -1.35
N PHE A 166 12.89 23.53 -1.74
CA PHE A 166 14.35 23.56 -1.67
C PHE A 166 14.85 23.40 -0.22
N ALA A 167 14.29 24.14 0.73
CA ALA A 167 14.64 24.03 2.15
C ALA A 167 14.41 22.63 2.71
N VAL A 168 13.26 22.02 2.40
CA VAL A 168 12.96 20.61 2.79
C VAL A 168 14.00 19.65 2.21
N HIS A 169 14.39 19.83 0.95
CA HIS A 169 15.38 18.97 0.30
C HIS A 169 16.79 19.10 0.87
N ILE A 170 17.18 20.30 1.33
CA ILE A 170 18.54 20.54 1.85
C ILE A 170 18.64 20.20 3.36
N PHE A 171 17.60 20.44 4.15
CA PHE A 171 17.70 20.31 5.60
C PHE A 171 16.98 19.05 6.15
N LEU A 172 15.78 18.74 5.67
CA LEU A 172 15.01 17.63 6.25
C LEU A 172 15.28 16.29 5.56
N LEU A 173 15.32 16.28 4.24
CA LEU A 173 15.45 15.04 3.49
C LEU A 173 16.80 14.33 3.71
N PRO A 174 17.97 15.01 3.78
CA PRO A 174 19.25 14.35 4.08
C PRO A 174 19.25 13.70 5.46
N PHE A 175 18.68 14.38 6.46
CA PHE A 175 18.57 13.82 7.81
C PHE A 175 17.63 12.59 7.84
N TYR A 176 16.49 12.69 7.17
CA TYR A 176 15.56 11.56 7.01
C TYR A 176 16.22 10.39 6.28
N TYR A 177 16.96 10.66 5.21
CA TYR A 177 17.72 9.65 4.48
C TYR A 177 18.75 8.95 5.38
N LEU A 178 19.56 9.70 6.13
CA LEU A 178 20.56 9.14 7.03
C LEU A 178 19.92 8.21 8.07
N LEU A 179 18.82 8.63 8.69
CA LEU A 179 18.08 7.78 9.64
C LEU A 179 17.60 6.47 9.01
N HIS A 180 17.07 6.53 7.79
CA HIS A 180 16.57 5.35 7.08
C HIS A 180 17.70 4.48 6.52
N LEU A 181 18.81 5.06 6.11
CA LEU A 181 20.01 4.35 5.70
C LEU A 181 20.56 3.50 6.87
N LEU A 182 20.69 4.09 8.04
CA LEU A 182 21.13 3.39 9.26
C LEU A 182 20.15 2.27 9.66
N LYS A 183 18.85 2.55 9.66
CA LYS A 183 17.82 1.55 9.98
C LYS A 183 17.79 0.37 9.01
N SER A 184 18.14 0.59 7.75
CA SER A 184 18.15 -0.44 6.71
C SER A 184 19.49 -1.17 6.59
N GLY A 185 20.44 -0.91 7.48
CA GLY A 185 21.80 -1.49 7.37
C GLY A 185 22.53 -1.06 6.10
N GLY A 186 22.34 0.19 5.65
CA GLY A 186 23.00 0.73 4.45
C GLY A 186 22.28 0.45 3.12
N LYS A 187 21.09 -0.17 3.14
CA LYS A 187 20.39 -0.61 1.90
C LYS A 187 19.47 0.44 1.29
N ARG A 188 19.05 1.45 2.07
CA ARG A 188 18.13 2.49 1.59
C ARG A 188 18.82 3.40 0.58
N THR A 189 18.27 3.53 -0.62
CA THR A 189 18.73 4.50 -1.61
C THR A 189 18.19 5.91 -1.29
N TRP A 190 18.82 6.93 -1.87
CA TRP A 190 18.32 8.31 -1.77
C TRP A 190 16.93 8.46 -2.35
N SER A 191 16.69 7.90 -3.55
CA SER A 191 15.38 7.95 -4.19
C SER A 191 14.31 7.24 -3.37
N GLY A 192 14.61 6.07 -2.84
CA GLY A 192 13.69 5.33 -1.96
C GLY A 192 13.37 6.09 -0.67
N ALA A 193 14.36 6.74 -0.04
CA ALA A 193 14.13 7.58 1.13
C ALA A 193 13.29 8.84 0.79
N ARG A 194 13.57 9.48 -0.34
CA ARG A 194 12.81 10.64 -0.83
C ARG A 194 11.34 10.26 -1.08
N ASN A 195 11.11 9.18 -1.81
CA ASN A 195 9.77 8.72 -2.13
C ASN A 195 8.98 8.36 -0.87
N LEU A 196 9.62 7.66 0.07
CA LEU A 196 9.03 7.34 1.37
C LEU A 196 8.72 8.60 2.20
N PHE A 197 9.62 9.61 2.20
CA PHE A 197 9.38 10.88 2.87
C PHE A 197 8.15 11.59 2.31
N TYR A 198 8.05 11.65 0.98
CA TYR A 198 6.92 12.29 0.32
C TYR A 198 5.62 11.54 0.56
N ASP A 199 5.61 10.21 0.51
CA ASP A 199 4.45 9.40 0.85
C ASP A 199 3.97 9.66 2.29
N TYR A 200 4.88 9.68 3.26
CA TYR A 200 4.55 9.87 4.67
C TYR A 200 4.12 11.29 5.05
N PHE A 201 4.71 12.32 4.45
CA PHE A 201 4.52 13.70 4.90
C PHE A 201 3.82 14.60 3.90
N VAL A 202 3.92 14.29 2.61
CA VAL A 202 3.48 15.18 1.52
C VAL A 202 2.33 14.59 0.71
N SER A 203 2.04 13.29 0.87
CA SER A 203 0.90 12.64 0.21
C SER A 203 -0.34 13.54 0.25
N PRO A 204 -0.99 13.80 -0.90
CA PRO A 204 -2.03 14.83 -1.00
C PRO A 204 -3.25 14.52 -0.12
N ARG A 205 -3.48 13.26 0.18
CA ARG A 205 -4.57 12.82 1.04
C ARG A 205 -4.20 11.55 1.80
N VAL A 206 -4.54 11.53 3.07
CA VAL A 206 -4.50 10.34 3.93
C VAL A 206 -5.77 10.32 4.77
N ASP A 207 -6.61 9.32 4.55
CA ASP A 207 -7.80 9.05 5.35
C ASP A 207 -7.44 8.05 6.46
N PHE A 208 -7.45 8.49 7.71
CA PHE A 208 -7.22 7.59 8.84
C PHE A 208 -8.48 6.79 9.12
N VAL A 209 -8.41 5.47 8.96
CA VAL A 209 -9.58 4.58 9.02
C VAL A 209 -9.58 3.79 10.32
N SER A 210 -10.68 3.91 11.09
CA SER A 210 -10.83 3.17 12.34
C SER A 210 -11.26 1.72 12.08
N ARG A 211 -11.05 0.86 13.09
CA ARG A 211 -11.55 -0.51 13.10
C ARG A 211 -13.07 -0.55 12.92
N ASP A 212 -13.83 0.27 13.65
CA ASP A 212 -15.29 0.32 13.59
C ASP A 212 -15.80 0.69 12.18
N THR A 213 -15.03 1.54 11.46
CA THR A 213 -15.35 1.89 10.08
C THR A 213 -15.24 0.67 9.16
N ILE A 214 -14.16 -0.12 9.29
CA ILE A 214 -14.01 -1.36 8.50
C ILE A 214 -15.06 -2.39 8.89
N GLU A 215 -15.39 -2.52 10.17
CA GLU A 215 -16.46 -3.42 10.63
C GLU A 215 -17.81 -3.05 10.04
N ARG A 216 -18.14 -1.74 9.98
CA ARG A 216 -19.37 -1.25 9.34
C ARG A 216 -19.38 -1.57 7.84
N TRP A 217 -18.32 -1.20 7.09
CA TRP A 217 -18.24 -1.49 5.65
C TRP A 217 -18.29 -2.98 5.34
N SER A 218 -17.72 -3.79 6.22
CA SER A 218 -17.78 -5.27 6.11
C SER A 218 -19.21 -5.78 6.25
N ARG A 219 -19.93 -5.31 7.27
CA ARG A 219 -21.37 -5.66 7.45
C ARG A 219 -22.22 -5.24 6.25
N ASP A 220 -22.04 -4.00 5.77
CA ASP A 220 -22.79 -3.45 4.63
C ASP A 220 -22.57 -4.25 3.33
N ARG A 221 -21.47 -4.99 3.23
CA ARG A 221 -21.08 -5.82 2.08
C ARG A 221 -21.20 -7.32 2.33
N GLY A 222 -21.76 -7.71 3.47
CA GLY A 222 -21.88 -9.11 3.84
C GLY A 222 -20.53 -9.81 4.02
N MET A 223 -19.43 -9.08 4.28
CA MET A 223 -18.12 -9.66 4.50
C MET A 223 -17.89 -9.98 5.98
N ARG A 224 -17.15 -11.05 6.24
CA ARG A 224 -16.76 -11.45 7.59
C ARG A 224 -15.29 -11.11 7.85
N ILE A 225 -15.00 -10.49 8.97
CA ILE A 225 -13.61 -10.31 9.44
C ILE A 225 -13.14 -11.66 10.04
N VAL A 226 -12.13 -12.24 9.40
CA VAL A 226 -11.54 -13.54 9.79
C VAL A 226 -10.41 -13.31 10.80
N SER A 227 -9.62 -12.24 10.58
CA SER A 227 -8.50 -11.90 11.45
C SER A 227 -8.27 -10.39 11.48
N PHE A 228 -7.79 -9.92 12.61
CA PHE A 228 -7.43 -8.53 12.84
C PHE A 228 -6.10 -8.46 13.58
N SER A 229 -5.21 -7.59 13.13
CA SER A 229 -3.95 -7.28 13.81
C SER A 229 -3.77 -5.77 13.91
N SER A 230 -3.34 -5.32 15.07
CA SER A 230 -3.02 -3.91 15.31
C SER A 230 -2.01 -3.82 16.44
N SER A 231 -0.76 -3.57 16.12
CA SER A 231 0.28 -3.34 17.11
C SER A 231 0.41 -1.85 17.45
N SER A 232 0.75 -1.52 18.69
CA SER A 232 1.08 -0.14 19.08
C SER A 232 2.33 0.40 18.36
N LYS A 233 3.20 -0.50 17.89
CA LYS A 233 4.41 -0.18 17.13
C LYS A 233 4.14 0.03 15.63
N GLU A 234 3.01 -0.47 15.11
CA GLU A 234 2.62 -0.34 13.72
C GLU A 234 1.72 0.88 13.51
N ASN A 235 1.82 1.50 12.35
CA ASN A 235 1.00 2.64 11.96
C ASN A 235 -0.34 2.22 11.35
N VAL A 236 -0.53 0.92 11.11
CA VAL A 236 -1.65 0.36 10.38
C VAL A 236 -2.51 -0.58 11.23
N HIS A 237 -3.77 -0.66 10.86
CA HIS A 237 -4.66 -1.78 11.15
C HIS A 237 -4.60 -2.76 9.97
N SER A 238 -4.38 -4.04 10.23
CA SER A 238 -4.40 -5.10 9.22
C SER A 238 -5.58 -6.03 9.46
N PHE A 239 -6.33 -6.29 8.41
CA PHE A 239 -7.52 -7.14 8.42
C PHE A 239 -7.38 -8.25 7.38
N LEU A 240 -7.87 -9.42 7.72
CA LEU A 240 -8.24 -10.47 6.77
C LEU A 240 -9.76 -10.58 6.77
N LEU A 241 -10.37 -10.31 5.64
CA LEU A 241 -11.81 -10.40 5.44
C LEU A 241 -12.13 -11.53 4.46
N GLN A 242 -13.31 -12.09 4.57
CA GLN A 242 -13.78 -13.14 3.68
C GLN A 242 -15.20 -12.83 3.18
N LYS A 243 -15.40 -12.97 1.87
CA LYS A 243 -16.74 -12.97 1.26
C LYS A 243 -17.38 -14.32 1.53
N PRO A 244 -18.53 -14.42 2.21
CA PRO A 244 -19.16 -15.70 2.53
C PRO A 244 -19.49 -16.52 1.27
N ARG A 245 -19.64 -17.84 1.45
CA ARG A 245 -20.14 -18.75 0.41
C ARG A 245 -21.62 -18.60 0.19
#